data_b438fdb62229e4d1176262773ba0ab36
#
_entry.id   b438fdb62229e4d1176262773ba0ab36
#
_cell.length_a   1.000
_cell.length_b   1.000
_cell.length_c   1.000
_cell.angle_alpha   90.00
_cell.angle_beta   90.00
_cell.angle_gamma   90.00
#
_symmetry.space_group_name_H-M   'P 1'
#
loop_
_entity.id
_entity.type
_entity.pdbx_description
1 polymer ?
#
loop_
_entity_poly.entity_id
_entity_poly.type
_entity_poly.pdbx_seq_one_letter_code
_entity_poly.pdbx_strand_id
1 'polypeptide(L)'
;VREIAPNGQLLNSVKLSGTPFSSAFLDNGDCLVACGDAHCFVQLNLESNWIVRRVNANDIEGVQLFFVAQLFPLQNGGLYICNWQGHDREAGKGKHPQLVEIDSEGKVVWQLNDKVKFGMISTICPIRE
;
A
#
# COMPACT_ATOMS: atom_id res chain seq x y z
N VAL A 1 6.67 11.19 5.68
CA VAL A 1 6.86 11.39 4.23
C VAL A 1 7.44 12.75 4.01
N ARG A 2 8.40 12.85 3.09
CA ARG A 2 9.01 14.13 2.69
C ARG A 2 9.02 14.22 1.17
N GLU A 3 8.64 15.38 0.66
CA GLU A 3 8.81 15.74 -0.74
C GLU A 3 10.05 16.62 -0.86
N ILE A 4 10.96 16.24 -1.75
CA ILE A 4 12.25 16.91 -1.95
C ILE A 4 12.40 17.25 -3.42
N ALA A 5 12.69 18.51 -3.71
CA ALA A 5 12.99 18.97 -5.07
C ALA A 5 14.30 18.37 -5.59
N PRO A 6 14.54 18.34 -6.91
CA PRO A 6 15.78 17.82 -7.49
C PRO A 6 17.07 18.52 -7.00
N ASN A 7 16.97 19.76 -6.55
CA ASN A 7 18.07 20.53 -5.96
C ASN A 7 18.31 20.22 -4.46
N GLY A 8 17.56 19.27 -3.88
CA GLY A 8 17.65 18.88 -2.46
C GLY A 8 16.81 19.73 -1.50
N GLN A 9 16.06 20.72 -1.99
CA GLN A 9 15.20 21.54 -1.15
C GLN A 9 14.02 20.71 -0.64
N LEU A 10 13.74 20.78 0.67
CA LEU A 10 12.51 20.20 1.26
C LEU A 10 11.31 21.06 0.83
N LEU A 11 10.37 20.45 0.10
CA LEU A 11 9.14 21.09 -0.33
C LEU A 11 8.01 20.86 0.69
N ASN A 12 7.83 19.60 1.08
CA ASN A 12 6.80 19.20 2.02
C ASN A 12 7.28 18.15 3.01
N SER A 13 6.63 18.11 4.20
CA SER A 13 6.86 17.06 5.21
C SER A 13 5.58 16.74 5.95
N VAL A 14 5.13 15.48 5.85
CA VAL A 14 3.95 14.96 6.56
C VAL A 14 4.39 13.85 7.50
N LYS A 15 4.05 14.00 8.79
CA LYS A 15 4.27 12.94 9.78
C LYS A 15 3.06 12.00 9.78
N LEU A 16 3.32 10.70 9.59
CA LEU A 16 2.30 9.66 9.68
C LEU A 16 2.44 8.90 10.99
N SER A 17 1.30 8.32 11.45
CA SER A 17 1.32 7.29 12.47
C SER A 17 1.73 5.98 11.81
N GLY A 18 2.86 5.43 12.16
CA GLY A 18 3.44 4.22 11.60
C GLY A 18 4.67 4.50 10.76
N THR A 19 5.26 3.46 10.20
CA THR A 19 6.50 3.54 9.43
C THR A 19 6.18 3.50 7.94
N PRO A 20 6.31 4.63 7.21
CA PRO A 20 6.21 4.62 5.75
C PRO A 20 7.23 3.67 5.15
N PHE A 21 6.78 2.77 4.29
CA PHE A 21 7.64 1.77 3.64
C PHE A 21 7.83 2.04 2.15
N SER A 22 6.74 2.34 1.44
CA SER A 22 6.78 2.72 0.03
C SER A 22 5.73 3.76 -0.30
N SER A 23 5.85 4.40 -1.44
CA SER A 23 4.88 5.37 -1.92
C SER A 23 4.70 5.30 -3.43
N ALA A 24 3.52 5.73 -3.91
CA ALA A 24 3.21 5.89 -5.32
C ALA A 24 2.37 7.15 -5.52
N PHE A 25 2.59 7.87 -6.62
CA PHE A 25 1.76 9.00 -6.99
C PHE A 25 0.52 8.55 -7.75
N LEU A 26 -0.59 9.22 -7.50
CA LEU A 26 -1.81 9.15 -8.29
C LEU A 26 -1.81 10.25 -9.37
N ASP A 27 -2.61 10.07 -10.42
CA ASP A 27 -2.71 11.04 -11.52
C ASP A 27 -3.24 12.42 -11.09
N ASN A 28 -3.96 12.47 -9.97
CA ASN A 28 -4.46 13.72 -9.37
C ASN A 28 -3.42 14.45 -8.51
N GLY A 29 -2.18 13.94 -8.41
CA GLY A 29 -1.10 14.51 -7.61
C GLY A 29 -1.06 14.08 -6.15
N ASP A 30 -2.06 13.32 -5.67
CA ASP A 30 -2.01 12.72 -4.34
C ASP A 30 -0.95 11.62 -4.28
N CYS A 31 -0.51 11.32 -3.07
CA CYS A 31 0.47 10.28 -2.81
C CYS A 31 -0.16 9.15 -1.97
N LEU A 32 -0.11 7.92 -2.49
CA LEU A 32 -0.40 6.73 -1.70
C LEU A 32 0.85 6.33 -0.91
N VAL A 33 0.68 6.01 0.36
CA VAL A 33 1.78 5.60 1.24
C VAL A 33 1.43 4.29 1.93
N ALA A 34 2.23 3.27 1.69
CA ALA A 34 2.19 2.00 2.40
C ALA A 34 2.87 2.16 3.76
N CYS A 35 2.20 1.79 4.84
CA CYS A 35 2.66 2.05 6.20
C CYS A 35 3.14 0.78 6.95
N GLY A 36 3.56 -0.25 6.20
CA GLY A 36 4.25 -1.44 6.74
C GLY A 36 3.60 -2.04 7.98
N ASP A 37 4.33 -2.09 9.08
CA ASP A 37 3.90 -2.65 10.38
C ASP A 37 2.74 -1.87 11.04
N ALA A 38 2.33 -0.73 10.52
CA ALA A 38 1.11 -0.07 10.97
C ALA A 38 -0.17 -0.71 10.38
N HIS A 39 -0.03 -1.77 9.58
CA HIS A 39 -1.12 -2.56 8.98
C HIS A 39 -2.13 -1.71 8.21
N CYS A 40 -1.65 -0.68 7.52
CA CYS A 40 -2.51 0.27 6.82
C CYS A 40 -1.82 0.91 5.62
N PHE A 41 -2.59 1.63 4.84
CA PHE A 41 -2.08 2.60 3.89
C PHE A 41 -2.90 3.90 3.95
N VAL A 42 -2.33 4.98 3.46
CA VAL A 42 -2.97 6.29 3.43
C VAL A 42 -2.84 6.91 2.04
N GLN A 43 -3.81 7.75 1.69
CA GLN A 43 -3.73 8.69 0.58
C GLN A 43 -3.51 10.09 1.16
N LEU A 44 -2.45 10.74 0.72
CA LEU A 44 -2.04 12.08 1.14
C LEU A 44 -2.24 13.07 0.02
N ASN A 45 -2.86 14.20 0.32
CA ASN A 45 -2.72 15.40 -0.50
C ASN A 45 -1.51 16.18 0.01
N LEU A 46 -0.47 16.31 -0.82
CA LEU A 46 0.81 16.93 -0.42
C LEU A 46 0.70 18.46 -0.35
N GLU A 47 -0.15 19.09 -1.16
CA GLU A 47 -0.35 20.55 -1.11
C GLU A 47 -0.96 21.00 0.21
N SER A 48 -2.01 20.31 0.66
CA SER A 48 -2.73 20.63 1.90
C SER A 48 -2.13 19.96 3.15
N ASN A 49 -1.17 19.04 2.98
CA ASN A 49 -0.64 18.17 4.03
C ASN A 49 -1.72 17.35 4.76
N TRP A 50 -2.79 16.97 4.03
CA TRP A 50 -3.95 16.31 4.59
C TRP A 50 -4.03 14.84 4.20
N ILE A 51 -4.40 13.97 5.15
CA ILE A 51 -4.75 12.58 4.88
C ILE A 51 -6.17 12.55 4.33
N VAL A 52 -6.28 12.31 3.02
CA VAL A 52 -7.56 12.21 2.29
C VAL A 52 -8.30 10.92 2.65
N ARG A 53 -7.55 9.82 2.75
CA ARG A 53 -8.08 8.49 3.04
C ARG A 53 -7.07 7.68 3.84
N ARG A 54 -7.59 6.88 4.77
CA ARG A 54 -6.83 5.85 5.47
C ARG A 54 -7.59 4.53 5.36
N VAL A 55 -6.87 3.46 5.07
CA VAL A 55 -7.40 2.08 5.03
C VAL A 55 -6.60 1.27 6.05
N ASN A 56 -7.28 0.76 7.07
CA ASN A 56 -6.68 0.02 8.17
C ASN A 56 -6.75 -1.50 7.94
N ALA A 57 -6.22 -2.25 8.87
CA ALA A 57 -6.03 -3.71 8.78
C ALA A 57 -7.26 -4.51 8.31
N ASN A 58 -8.47 -4.11 8.72
CA ASN A 58 -9.70 -4.86 8.48
C ASN A 58 -10.77 -4.06 7.70
N ASP A 59 -10.39 -2.95 7.06
CA ASP A 59 -11.33 -2.09 6.34
C ASP A 59 -11.71 -2.67 4.96
N ILE A 60 -10.95 -3.64 4.44
CA ILE A 60 -11.24 -4.34 3.18
C ILE A 60 -11.93 -5.66 3.52
N GLU A 61 -13.15 -5.84 3.04
CA GLU A 61 -13.93 -7.04 3.30
C GLU A 61 -13.20 -8.31 2.83
N GLY A 62 -13.06 -9.30 3.71
CA GLY A 62 -12.39 -10.58 3.42
C GLY A 62 -10.87 -10.51 3.38
N VAL A 63 -10.24 -9.35 3.66
CA VAL A 63 -8.79 -9.18 3.68
C VAL A 63 -8.33 -8.57 5.00
N GLN A 64 -7.34 -9.20 5.60
CA GLN A 64 -6.56 -8.59 6.68
C GLN A 64 -5.24 -8.06 6.12
N LEU A 65 -5.02 -6.75 6.20
CA LEU A 65 -3.72 -6.16 5.91
C LEU A 65 -2.77 -6.47 7.06
N PHE A 66 -1.62 -7.07 6.74
CA PHE A 66 -0.61 -7.41 7.75
C PHE A 66 0.59 -6.46 7.65
N PHE A 67 1.31 -6.47 6.54
CA PHE A 67 2.38 -5.52 6.26
C PHE A 67 2.18 -4.98 4.84
N VAL A 68 1.70 -3.76 4.74
CA VAL A 68 1.52 -3.14 3.43
C VAL A 68 2.87 -2.66 2.93
N ALA A 69 3.45 -3.44 2.00
CA ALA A 69 4.80 -3.20 1.48
C ALA A 69 4.80 -2.30 0.25
N GLN A 70 3.87 -2.52 -0.68
CA GLN A 70 3.77 -1.72 -1.89
C GLN A 70 2.31 -1.53 -2.29
N LEU A 71 2.04 -0.38 -2.88
CA LEU A 71 0.79 -0.02 -3.53
C LEU A 71 1.07 0.29 -4.98
N PHE A 72 0.31 -0.31 -5.89
CA PHE A 72 0.43 -0.06 -7.32
C PHE A 72 -0.91 0.42 -7.87
N PRO A 73 -1.06 1.73 -8.18
CA PRO A 73 -2.28 2.28 -8.75
C PRO A 73 -2.58 1.72 -10.14
N LEU A 74 -3.85 1.43 -10.40
CA LEU A 74 -4.35 0.98 -11.70
C LEU A 74 -5.05 2.12 -12.43
N GLN A 75 -5.06 2.08 -13.76
CA GLN A 75 -5.70 3.12 -14.59
C GLN A 75 -7.21 3.22 -14.40
N ASN A 76 -7.85 2.12 -13.98
CA ASN A 76 -9.29 2.07 -13.68
C ASN A 76 -9.64 2.62 -12.29
N GLY A 77 -8.69 3.19 -11.56
CA GLY A 77 -8.85 3.66 -10.19
C GLY A 77 -8.72 2.58 -9.12
N GLY A 78 -8.49 1.35 -9.51
CA GLY A 78 -8.19 0.24 -8.60
C GLY A 78 -6.75 0.26 -8.08
N LEU A 79 -6.39 -0.75 -7.31
CA LEU A 79 -5.09 -0.81 -6.64
C LEU A 79 -4.63 -2.25 -6.45
N TYR A 80 -3.36 -2.56 -6.79
CA TYR A 80 -2.69 -3.73 -6.24
C TYR A 80 -2.03 -3.38 -4.91
N ILE A 81 -2.18 -4.28 -3.93
CA ILE A 81 -1.64 -4.17 -2.58
C ILE A 81 -0.73 -5.37 -2.33
N CYS A 82 0.57 -5.14 -2.21
CA CYS A 82 1.49 -6.15 -1.70
C CYS A 82 1.37 -6.22 -0.18
N ASN A 83 0.76 -7.29 0.29
CA ASN A 83 0.48 -7.55 1.70
C ASN A 83 1.50 -8.54 2.25
N TRP A 84 2.72 -8.06 2.48
CA TRP A 84 3.83 -8.87 2.93
C TRP A 84 3.62 -9.38 4.37
N GLN A 85 4.39 -10.39 4.76
CA GLN A 85 4.35 -10.94 6.12
C GLN A 85 5.09 -10.07 7.15
N GLY A 86 5.82 -9.05 6.71
CA GLY A 86 6.64 -8.24 7.59
C GLY A 86 7.82 -9.02 8.18
N HIS A 87 8.26 -8.56 9.34
CA HIS A 87 9.40 -9.16 10.04
C HIS A 87 8.99 -10.34 10.93
N ASP A 88 7.72 -10.46 11.30
CA ASP A 88 7.20 -11.58 12.06
C ASP A 88 6.69 -12.71 11.14
N ARG A 89 7.59 -13.63 10.83
CA ARG A 89 7.32 -14.77 9.93
C ARG A 89 6.29 -15.74 10.46
N GLU A 90 6.07 -15.80 11.76
CA GLU A 90 5.14 -16.74 12.38
C GLU A 90 3.73 -16.14 12.53
N ALA A 91 3.61 -14.88 12.93
CA ALA A 91 2.31 -14.23 13.14
C ALA A 91 1.47 -14.15 11.87
N GLY A 92 2.13 -13.96 10.70
CA GLY A 92 1.46 -13.83 9.40
C GLY A 92 1.24 -15.13 8.64
N LYS A 93 1.72 -16.27 9.15
CA LYS A 93 1.78 -17.52 8.39
C LYS A 93 0.39 -18.03 7.96
N GLY A 94 0.09 -17.96 6.68
CA GLY A 94 -1.09 -18.56 6.07
C GLY A 94 -2.44 -17.84 6.29
N LYS A 95 -2.47 -16.72 6.99
CA LYS A 95 -3.73 -16.11 7.44
C LYS A 95 -4.25 -14.96 6.55
N HIS A 96 -3.45 -14.45 5.62
CA HIS A 96 -3.82 -13.30 4.78
C HIS A 96 -3.23 -13.45 3.38
N PRO A 97 -3.87 -12.87 2.34
CA PRO A 97 -3.36 -12.91 0.99
C PRO A 97 -2.05 -12.12 0.86
N GLN A 98 -1.17 -12.59 -0.02
CA GLN A 98 0.13 -11.96 -0.30
C GLN A 98 0.00 -10.75 -1.23
N LEU A 99 -0.98 -10.84 -2.15
CA LEU A 99 -1.28 -9.81 -3.12
C LEU A 99 -2.79 -9.70 -3.27
N VAL A 100 -3.29 -8.48 -3.27
CA VAL A 100 -4.72 -8.17 -3.39
C VAL A 100 -4.91 -7.14 -4.47
N GLU A 101 -5.92 -7.34 -5.33
CA GLU A 101 -6.45 -6.32 -6.22
C GLU A 101 -7.79 -5.84 -5.67
N ILE A 102 -7.92 -4.54 -5.50
CA ILE A 102 -9.18 -3.88 -5.18
C ILE A 102 -9.60 -2.94 -6.31
N ASP A 103 -10.91 -2.75 -6.48
CA ASP A 103 -11.45 -1.76 -7.40
C ASP A 103 -11.43 -0.33 -6.80
N SER A 104 -11.96 0.63 -7.54
CA SER A 104 -12.05 2.02 -7.12
C SER A 104 -12.96 2.24 -5.90
N GLU A 105 -13.88 1.32 -5.63
CA GLU A 105 -14.75 1.33 -4.44
C GLU A 105 -14.10 0.65 -3.23
N GLY A 106 -12.94 0.00 -3.42
CA GLY A 106 -12.20 -0.72 -2.38
C GLY A 106 -12.66 -2.16 -2.19
N LYS A 107 -13.45 -2.72 -3.12
CA LYS A 107 -13.87 -4.12 -3.09
C LYS A 107 -12.80 -5.02 -3.70
N VAL A 108 -12.63 -6.21 -3.15
CA VAL A 108 -11.68 -7.20 -3.66
C VAL A 108 -12.16 -7.74 -5.01
N VAL A 109 -11.34 -7.54 -6.04
CA VAL A 109 -11.52 -8.10 -7.38
C VAL A 109 -10.83 -9.45 -7.49
N TRP A 110 -9.61 -9.53 -6.94
CA TRP A 110 -8.79 -10.71 -6.99
C TRP A 110 -7.78 -10.73 -5.84
N GLN A 111 -7.35 -11.94 -5.46
CA GLN A 111 -6.29 -12.10 -4.45
C GLN A 111 -5.45 -13.35 -4.71
N LEU A 112 -4.17 -13.26 -4.36
CA LEU A 112 -3.24 -14.37 -4.33
C LEU A 112 -2.96 -14.78 -2.88
N ASN A 113 -3.23 -16.05 -2.56
CA ASN A 113 -2.90 -16.62 -1.27
C ASN A 113 -2.30 -18.02 -1.45
N ASP A 114 -1.12 -18.10 -2.05
CA ASP A 114 -0.37 -19.34 -2.26
C ASP A 114 1.10 -19.13 -1.89
N LYS A 115 1.37 -19.17 -0.60
CA LYS A 115 2.72 -18.95 -0.05
C LYS A 115 3.67 -20.11 -0.31
N VAL A 116 3.15 -21.30 -0.59
CA VAL A 116 3.96 -22.49 -0.92
C VAL A 116 4.62 -22.30 -2.28
N LYS A 117 3.85 -21.83 -3.25
CA LYS A 117 4.32 -21.66 -4.63
C LYS A 117 5.13 -20.38 -4.84
N PHE A 118 4.67 -19.27 -4.27
CA PHE A 118 5.20 -17.93 -4.56
C PHE A 118 5.99 -17.30 -3.41
N GLY A 119 6.00 -17.94 -2.23
CA GLY A 119 6.63 -17.35 -1.03
C GLY A 119 5.93 -16.06 -0.61
N MET A 120 6.69 -15.12 -0.11
CA MET A 120 6.20 -13.80 0.30
C MET A 120 6.48 -12.76 -0.77
N ILE A 121 5.50 -11.87 -1.01
CA ILE A 121 5.57 -10.84 -2.06
C ILE A 121 5.63 -9.47 -1.38
N SER A 122 6.75 -8.77 -1.54
CA SER A 122 6.92 -7.41 -1.04
C SER A 122 6.78 -6.35 -2.13
N THR A 123 6.98 -6.73 -3.38
CA THR A 123 6.90 -5.81 -4.53
C THR A 123 6.45 -6.54 -5.78
N ILE A 124 5.79 -5.81 -6.66
CA ILE A 124 5.39 -6.27 -8.00
C ILE A 124 5.73 -5.21 -9.05
N CYS A 125 5.86 -5.67 -10.28
CA CYS A 125 5.90 -4.80 -11.45
C CYS A 125 4.94 -5.41 -12.49
N PRO A 126 3.67 -4.96 -12.56
CA PRO A 126 2.72 -5.45 -13.53
C PRO A 126 3.21 -5.18 -14.96
N ILE A 127 3.23 -6.25 -15.78
CA ILE A 127 3.53 -6.12 -17.21
C ILE A 127 2.23 -5.76 -17.91
N ARG A 128 2.22 -4.64 -18.62
CA ARG A 128 1.09 -4.26 -19.48
C ARG A 128 1.27 -5.02 -20.81
N GLU A 129 0.23 -5.72 -21.22
CA GLU A 129 0.12 -6.24 -22.58
C GLU A 129 -0.23 -5.11 -23.56
#